data_780f1809a7542156302aa877b081b94c
#
_entry.id   780f1809a7542156302aa877b081b94c
#
_cell.length_a   1.000
_cell.length_b   1.000
_cell.length_c   1.000
_cell.angle_alpha   90.00
_cell.angle_beta   90.00
_cell.angle_gamma   90.00
#
_symmetry.space_group_name_H-M   'P 1'
#
loop_
_entity.id
_entity.type
_entity.pdbx_description
1 polymer ?
#
loop_
_entity_poly.entity_id
_entity_poly.type
_entity_poly.pdbx_seq_one_letter_code
_entity_poly.pdbx_strand_id
1 'polypeptide(L)'
;MMQNTNPQSSNFNVLANLRYDIPAGLAVFLVAVPLCLGIAMASGAPLFSGLIAGILGGILVPVISRSALGVSGPAAGLAVVVLTAIQDIGFEAFLLAVVIAGIFQAGMGFVKAGIIGYFFPSSVISGMLAGIGIIIFLKQIPHAFGYDSDYEGDMSFVQTDGYNTLSELGHILNYITPGAVLVTFIALVILILWELPVMKKNPFLKMVPGSLIAVLAGILVNQLLRAFYPSLMLETEHLVNIPVARGSADLLSQFTFPDFSQLGNPQIYIIALTLAIVASLETLLCVEAADKLDFEKRVTPTNRELIAQGLANSVSGLIGGLPITQVIVRSSANIQAGAKTKASAFVHGILMLVAVILMPGLLNLIPLASLAAILFVVGYKLAKPELFVKMYRTGMYHFIPFIATIIGLVFTDLLLGIGIGLLIALVSVLLENYKVAGYYHEEHEDKTIVIRLTEQVSFLNKANNF
;
A
#
# COMPACT_ATOMS: atom_id res chain seq x y z
N MET A 1 24.02 19.43 25.48
CA MET A 1 23.88 20.46 24.43
C MET A 1 23.03 19.83 23.30
N MET A 2 21.72 20.01 23.36
CA MET A 2 20.82 19.63 22.25
C MET A 2 20.99 20.63 21.13
N GLN A 3 21.59 20.20 20.04
CA GLN A 3 21.60 20.99 18.81
C GLN A 3 20.16 21.06 18.30
N ASN A 4 19.58 22.26 18.38
CA ASN A 4 18.37 22.64 17.63
C ASN A 4 18.67 22.55 16.13
N THR A 5 18.50 21.39 15.54
CA THR A 5 18.37 21.29 14.09
C THR A 5 16.98 21.79 13.73
N ASN A 6 16.91 23.07 13.37
CA ASN A 6 15.78 23.62 12.65
C ASN A 6 15.44 22.65 11.50
N PRO A 7 14.20 22.16 11.35
CA PRO A 7 13.81 21.43 10.17
C PRO A 7 13.93 22.42 9.02
N GLN A 8 14.99 22.26 8.23
CA GLN A 8 15.16 22.98 7.00
C GLN A 8 13.86 22.82 6.21
N SER A 9 13.16 23.92 6.04
CA SER A 9 12.14 24.09 5.02
C SER A 9 12.86 23.92 3.68
N SER A 10 13.03 22.66 3.25
CA SER A 10 13.40 22.37 1.88
C SER A 10 12.27 22.98 1.04
N ASN A 11 12.56 24.12 0.41
CA ASN A 11 11.72 24.68 -0.63
C ASN A 11 11.51 23.57 -1.65
N PHE A 12 10.36 22.87 -1.54
CA PHE A 12 9.91 21.89 -2.51
C PHE A 12 9.72 22.64 -3.83
N ASN A 13 10.78 22.73 -4.61
CA ASN A 13 10.68 23.29 -5.94
C ASN A 13 10.00 22.23 -6.82
N VAL A 14 8.67 22.12 -6.66
CA VAL A 14 7.81 21.14 -7.34
C VAL A 14 8.07 21.20 -8.84
N LEU A 15 8.19 22.40 -9.42
CA LEU A 15 8.42 22.60 -10.85
C LEU A 15 9.76 22.00 -11.31
N ALA A 16 10.82 22.12 -10.52
CA ALA A 16 12.15 21.58 -10.86
C ALA A 16 12.17 20.03 -10.87
N ASN A 17 11.26 19.41 -10.09
CA ASN A 17 11.20 17.94 -9.94
C ASN A 17 10.17 17.27 -10.86
N LEU A 18 9.34 18.03 -11.61
CA LEU A 18 8.31 17.47 -12.50
C LEU A 18 8.87 16.42 -13.49
N ARG A 19 10.09 16.58 -13.95
CA ARG A 19 10.78 15.60 -14.83
C ARG A 19 10.94 14.21 -14.20
N TYR A 20 10.92 14.11 -12.87
CA TYR A 20 10.98 12.85 -12.13
C TYR A 20 9.58 12.43 -11.68
N ASP A 21 8.76 13.39 -11.27
CA ASP A 21 7.45 13.13 -10.68
C ASP A 21 6.40 12.73 -11.73
N ILE A 22 6.47 13.26 -12.96
CA ILE A 22 5.55 12.86 -14.04
C ILE A 22 5.72 11.38 -14.43
N PRO A 23 6.95 10.89 -14.75
CA PRO A 23 7.15 9.47 -15.03
C PRO A 23 6.78 8.55 -13.85
N ALA A 24 7.08 8.99 -12.62
CA ALA A 24 6.71 8.23 -11.43
C ALA A 24 5.20 8.19 -11.23
N GLY A 25 4.50 9.31 -11.40
CA GLY A 25 3.04 9.37 -11.34
C GLY A 25 2.38 8.49 -12.41
N LEU A 26 2.96 8.43 -13.62
CA LEU A 26 2.48 7.53 -14.68
C LEU A 26 2.69 6.05 -14.31
N ALA A 27 3.83 5.70 -13.73
CA ALA A 27 4.08 4.34 -13.26
C ALA A 27 3.09 3.91 -12.17
N VAL A 28 2.81 4.82 -11.22
CA VAL A 28 1.80 4.59 -10.17
C VAL A 28 0.40 4.44 -10.77
N PHE A 29 0.03 5.30 -11.71
CA PHE A 29 -1.26 5.25 -12.38
C PHE A 29 -1.55 3.88 -13.00
N LEU A 30 -0.58 3.32 -13.73
CA LEU A 30 -0.72 2.02 -14.37
C LEU A 30 -0.98 0.88 -13.38
N VAL A 31 -0.32 0.91 -12.23
CA VAL A 31 -0.51 -0.08 -11.16
C VAL A 31 -1.82 0.17 -10.39
N ALA A 32 -2.18 1.44 -10.21
CA ALA A 32 -3.29 1.80 -9.33
C ALA A 32 -4.67 1.51 -9.93
N VAL A 33 -4.83 1.56 -11.26
CA VAL A 33 -6.12 1.33 -11.91
C VAL A 33 -6.68 -0.06 -11.59
N PRO A 34 -5.98 -1.18 -11.89
CA PRO A 34 -6.49 -2.51 -11.58
C PRO A 34 -6.66 -2.74 -10.07
N LEU A 35 -5.72 -2.23 -9.25
CA LEU A 35 -5.84 -2.34 -7.79
C LEU A 35 -7.07 -1.60 -7.24
N CYS A 36 -7.47 -0.45 -7.82
CA CYS A 36 -8.71 0.22 -7.43
C CYS A 36 -9.94 -0.61 -7.74
N LEU A 37 -9.96 -1.23 -8.93
CA LEU A 37 -11.07 -2.07 -9.38
C LEU A 37 -11.15 -3.36 -8.55
N GLY A 38 -10.01 -4.03 -8.33
CA GLY A 38 -9.94 -5.25 -7.55
C GLY A 38 -10.38 -5.05 -6.10
N ILE A 39 -9.94 -3.97 -5.45
CA ILE A 39 -10.38 -3.66 -4.08
C ILE A 39 -11.88 -3.36 -4.03
N ALA A 40 -12.46 -2.69 -5.04
CA ALA A 40 -13.89 -2.46 -5.10
C ALA A 40 -14.66 -3.80 -5.21
N MET A 41 -14.19 -4.71 -6.06
CA MET A 41 -14.77 -6.06 -6.20
C MET A 41 -14.66 -6.85 -4.89
N ALA A 42 -13.48 -6.92 -4.31
CA ALA A 42 -13.24 -7.60 -3.02
C ALA A 42 -14.08 -7.04 -1.88
N SER A 43 -14.44 -5.76 -1.95
CA SER A 43 -15.29 -5.06 -0.98
C SER A 43 -16.80 -5.19 -1.27
N GLY A 44 -17.21 -5.88 -2.33
CA GLY A 44 -18.62 -5.95 -2.74
C GLY A 44 -19.22 -4.60 -3.17
N ALA A 45 -18.38 -3.64 -3.53
CA ALA A 45 -18.77 -2.29 -3.93
C ALA A 45 -18.80 -2.14 -5.46
N PRO A 46 -19.55 -1.16 -6.01
CA PRO A 46 -19.47 -0.84 -7.43
C PRO A 46 -18.03 -0.52 -7.85
N LEU A 47 -17.61 -0.99 -9.02
CA LEU A 47 -16.23 -0.80 -9.54
C LEU A 47 -15.78 0.66 -9.55
N PHE A 48 -16.71 1.55 -9.91
CA PHE A 48 -16.45 2.99 -9.98
C PHE A 48 -16.08 3.60 -8.61
N SER A 49 -16.56 3.02 -7.51
CA SER A 49 -16.27 3.47 -6.14
C SER A 49 -14.77 3.35 -5.81
N GLY A 50 -14.11 2.30 -6.30
CA GLY A 50 -12.67 2.16 -6.17
C GLY A 50 -11.89 3.20 -6.97
N LEU A 51 -12.36 3.53 -8.19
CA LEU A 51 -11.75 4.58 -9.01
C LEU A 51 -11.91 5.96 -8.38
N ILE A 52 -13.10 6.29 -7.83
CA ILE A 52 -13.35 7.53 -7.09
C ILE A 52 -12.33 7.66 -5.94
N ALA A 53 -12.17 6.61 -5.13
CA ALA A 53 -11.23 6.61 -4.02
C ALA A 53 -9.77 6.78 -4.49
N GLY A 54 -9.39 6.16 -5.62
CA GLY A 54 -8.07 6.32 -6.22
C GLY A 54 -7.80 7.73 -6.73
N ILE A 55 -8.79 8.35 -7.41
CA ILE A 55 -8.72 9.73 -7.93
C ILE A 55 -8.60 10.72 -6.77
N LEU A 56 -9.48 10.62 -5.76
CA LEU A 56 -9.46 11.51 -4.61
C LEU A 56 -8.19 11.33 -3.76
N GLY A 57 -7.76 10.08 -3.56
CA GLY A 57 -6.50 9.78 -2.89
C GLY A 57 -5.29 10.38 -3.59
N GLY A 58 -5.30 10.38 -4.92
CA GLY A 58 -4.24 10.99 -5.73
C GLY A 58 -4.32 12.52 -5.82
N ILE A 59 -5.51 13.12 -5.83
CA ILE A 59 -5.68 14.58 -6.02
C ILE A 59 -5.78 15.31 -4.68
N LEU A 60 -6.72 14.90 -3.81
CA LEU A 60 -7.08 15.65 -2.62
C LEU A 60 -6.05 15.47 -1.50
N VAL A 61 -5.64 14.22 -1.26
CA VAL A 61 -4.70 13.92 -0.17
C VAL A 61 -3.35 14.63 -0.36
N PRO A 62 -2.65 14.57 -1.52
CA PRO A 62 -1.35 15.24 -1.68
C PRO A 62 -1.42 16.77 -1.53
N VAL A 63 -2.57 17.37 -1.80
CA VAL A 63 -2.75 18.83 -1.62
C VAL A 63 -2.71 19.19 -0.13
N ILE A 64 -3.38 18.41 0.72
CA ILE A 64 -3.54 18.69 2.15
C ILE A 64 -2.39 18.11 2.96
N SER A 65 -2.00 16.86 2.67
CA SER A 65 -0.90 16.12 3.29
C SER A 65 0.45 16.81 3.05
N ARG A 66 1.41 16.50 3.93
CA ARG A 66 2.83 16.81 3.76
C ARG A 66 3.68 15.56 3.53
N SER A 67 3.08 14.41 3.28
CA SER A 67 3.82 13.24 2.83
C SER A 67 4.53 13.56 1.52
N ALA A 68 5.82 13.27 1.46
CA ALA A 68 6.63 13.62 0.29
C ALA A 68 6.39 12.66 -0.88
N LEU A 69 6.19 11.38 -0.61
CA LEU A 69 6.15 10.31 -1.61
C LEU A 69 4.99 9.33 -1.41
N GLY A 70 4.18 9.55 -0.36
CA GLY A 70 3.00 8.76 -0.07
C GLY A 70 1.96 8.86 -1.19
N VAL A 71 1.34 7.74 -1.52
CA VAL A 71 0.23 7.64 -2.46
C VAL A 71 -0.96 7.02 -1.74
N SER A 72 -2.11 7.68 -1.82
CA SER A 72 -3.35 7.25 -1.18
C SER A 72 -4.36 6.73 -2.19
N GLY A 73 -5.26 5.89 -1.72
CA GLY A 73 -6.33 5.31 -2.53
C GLY A 73 -7.12 4.27 -1.73
N PRO A 74 -8.00 3.48 -2.35
CA PRO A 74 -8.73 2.45 -1.65
C PRO A 74 -7.76 1.42 -1.06
N ALA A 75 -8.08 0.96 0.14
CA ALA A 75 -7.22 0.14 0.97
C ALA A 75 -7.61 -1.33 0.95
N ALA A 76 -6.66 -2.20 0.60
CA ALA A 76 -6.88 -3.65 0.62
C ALA A 76 -7.14 -4.17 2.05
N GLY A 77 -6.46 -3.62 3.06
CA GLY A 77 -6.66 -4.00 4.46
C GLY A 77 -8.04 -3.67 5.03
N LEU A 78 -8.82 -2.82 4.35
CA LEU A 78 -10.19 -2.51 4.73
C LEU A 78 -11.24 -3.33 3.96
N ALA A 79 -10.86 -4.10 2.93
CA ALA A 79 -11.80 -4.74 2.02
C ALA A 79 -12.83 -5.62 2.75
N VAL A 80 -12.39 -6.45 3.69
CA VAL A 80 -13.26 -7.34 4.49
C VAL A 80 -14.21 -6.52 5.38
N VAL A 81 -13.71 -5.47 6.04
CA VAL A 81 -14.53 -4.59 6.90
C VAL A 81 -15.60 -3.88 6.07
N VAL A 82 -15.24 -3.42 4.87
CA VAL A 82 -16.14 -2.77 3.92
C VAL A 82 -17.19 -3.75 3.41
N LEU A 83 -16.77 -4.97 3.01
CA LEU A 83 -17.67 -6.01 2.53
C LEU A 83 -18.74 -6.35 3.58
N THR A 84 -18.33 -6.62 4.82
CA THR A 84 -19.24 -6.91 5.93
C THR A 84 -20.19 -5.74 6.17
N ALA A 85 -19.68 -4.52 6.19
CA ALA A 85 -20.51 -3.33 6.40
C ALA A 85 -21.55 -3.14 5.28
N ILE A 86 -21.17 -3.34 4.02
CA ILE A 86 -22.10 -3.26 2.88
C ILE A 86 -23.18 -4.35 2.97
N GLN A 87 -22.80 -5.57 3.37
CA GLN A 87 -23.76 -6.68 3.57
C GLN A 87 -24.76 -6.40 4.68
N ASP A 88 -24.31 -5.77 5.78
CA ASP A 88 -25.12 -5.50 6.96
C ASP A 88 -26.13 -4.35 6.77
N ILE A 89 -25.69 -3.24 6.16
CA ILE A 89 -26.48 -1.98 6.10
C ILE A 89 -26.77 -1.47 4.69
N GLY A 90 -26.24 -2.14 3.66
CA GLY A 90 -26.34 -1.67 2.26
C GLY A 90 -25.33 -0.59 1.90
N PHE A 91 -25.10 -0.43 0.59
CA PHE A 91 -24.02 0.43 0.08
C PHE A 91 -24.24 1.93 0.37
N GLU A 92 -25.47 2.44 0.20
CA GLU A 92 -25.79 3.87 0.41
C GLU A 92 -25.66 4.29 1.89
N ALA A 93 -26.12 3.42 2.82
CA ALA A 93 -25.93 3.63 4.25
C ALA A 93 -24.45 3.48 4.66
N PHE A 94 -23.70 2.55 4.04
CA PHE A 94 -22.25 2.42 4.22
C PHE A 94 -21.52 3.70 3.79
N LEU A 95 -21.90 4.34 2.69
CA LEU A 95 -21.31 5.62 2.28
C LEU A 95 -21.46 6.71 3.34
N LEU A 96 -22.63 6.74 4.04
CA LEU A 96 -22.81 7.64 5.19
C LEU A 96 -21.83 7.32 6.33
N ALA A 97 -21.60 6.02 6.61
CA ALA A 97 -20.59 5.61 7.57
C ALA A 97 -19.17 6.05 7.17
N VAL A 98 -18.82 6.01 5.88
CA VAL A 98 -17.52 6.52 5.36
C VAL A 98 -17.38 8.03 5.57
N VAL A 99 -18.44 8.81 5.32
CA VAL A 99 -18.45 10.27 5.59
C VAL A 99 -18.15 10.54 7.08
N ILE A 100 -18.86 9.87 7.97
CA ILE A 100 -18.71 10.04 9.44
C ILE A 100 -17.31 9.53 9.87
N ALA A 101 -16.84 8.41 9.33
CA ALA A 101 -15.51 7.89 9.58
C ALA A 101 -14.43 8.92 9.21
N GLY A 102 -14.58 9.60 8.07
CA GLY A 102 -13.69 10.67 7.67
C GLY A 102 -13.66 11.85 8.66
N ILE A 103 -14.83 12.23 9.21
CA ILE A 103 -14.91 13.26 10.26
C ILE A 103 -14.20 12.80 11.52
N PHE A 104 -14.41 11.55 11.97
CA PHE A 104 -13.71 11.00 13.14
C PHE A 104 -12.21 10.94 12.92
N GLN A 105 -11.75 10.51 11.74
CA GLN A 105 -10.34 10.43 11.40
C GLN A 105 -9.67 11.82 11.37
N ALA A 106 -10.33 12.83 10.79
CA ALA A 106 -9.87 14.21 10.84
C ALA A 106 -9.82 14.72 12.31
N GLY A 107 -10.85 14.40 13.12
CA GLY A 107 -10.88 14.70 14.55
C GLY A 107 -9.68 14.08 15.30
N MET A 108 -9.33 12.81 15.02
CA MET A 108 -8.13 12.17 15.58
C MET A 108 -6.86 12.95 15.21
N GLY A 109 -6.77 13.48 13.99
CA GLY A 109 -5.65 14.35 13.60
C GLY A 109 -5.58 15.64 14.41
N PHE A 110 -6.71 16.29 14.69
CA PHE A 110 -6.77 17.49 15.52
C PHE A 110 -6.41 17.25 17.00
N VAL A 111 -6.84 16.14 17.57
CA VAL A 111 -6.43 15.75 18.95
C VAL A 111 -5.04 15.12 19.02
N LYS A 112 -4.28 15.17 17.91
CA LYS A 112 -2.89 14.69 17.81
C LYS A 112 -2.71 13.18 18.04
N ALA A 113 -3.71 12.38 17.74
CA ALA A 113 -3.64 10.91 17.85
C ALA A 113 -2.63 10.27 16.87
N GLY A 114 -2.13 11.01 15.88
CA GLY A 114 -1.08 10.54 14.97
C GLY A 114 0.23 10.16 15.65
N ILE A 115 0.43 10.54 16.91
CA ILE A 115 1.58 10.11 17.74
C ILE A 115 1.68 8.58 17.81
N ILE A 116 0.58 7.86 17.68
CA ILE A 116 0.52 6.38 17.69
C ILE A 116 1.43 5.79 16.61
N GLY A 117 1.58 6.47 15.46
CA GLY A 117 2.46 6.04 14.38
C GLY A 117 3.93 5.88 14.77
N TYR A 118 4.41 6.64 15.75
CA TYR A 118 5.80 6.59 16.20
C TYR A 118 6.11 5.43 17.16
N PHE A 119 5.10 4.73 17.64
CA PHE A 119 5.30 3.59 18.56
C PHE A 119 5.50 2.25 17.82
N PHE A 120 5.42 2.22 16.50
CA PHE A 120 5.65 1.00 15.75
C PHE A 120 7.13 0.64 15.68
N PRO A 121 7.55 -0.55 16.18
CA PRO A 121 8.93 -1.01 16.11
C PRO A 121 9.42 -1.14 14.67
N SER A 122 10.66 -0.74 14.42
CA SER A 122 11.24 -0.79 13.07
C SER A 122 11.33 -2.21 12.49
N SER A 123 11.44 -3.23 13.35
CA SER A 123 11.42 -4.64 12.98
C SER A 123 10.06 -5.05 12.42
N VAL A 124 8.97 -4.64 13.08
CA VAL A 124 7.59 -4.93 12.63
C VAL A 124 7.30 -4.27 11.28
N ILE A 125 7.68 -2.98 11.13
CA ILE A 125 7.48 -2.26 9.86
C ILE A 125 8.31 -2.90 8.72
N SER A 126 9.55 -3.31 9.00
CA SER A 126 10.37 -4.01 8.02
C SER A 126 9.77 -5.39 7.67
N GLY A 127 9.22 -6.10 8.67
CA GLY A 127 8.48 -7.34 8.50
C GLY A 127 7.21 -7.15 7.66
N MET A 128 6.47 -6.08 7.91
CA MET A 128 5.31 -5.70 7.11
C MET A 128 5.69 -5.46 5.64
N LEU A 129 6.74 -4.68 5.37
CA LEU A 129 7.20 -4.43 4.00
C LEU A 129 7.59 -5.73 3.28
N ALA A 130 8.37 -6.60 3.94
CA ALA A 130 8.79 -7.88 3.37
C ALA A 130 7.61 -8.83 3.18
N GLY A 131 6.71 -8.93 4.15
CA GLY A 131 5.49 -9.75 4.08
C GLY A 131 4.57 -9.33 2.95
N ILE A 132 4.30 -8.02 2.82
CA ILE A 132 3.54 -7.47 1.68
C ILE A 132 4.24 -7.81 0.36
N GLY A 133 5.57 -7.66 0.30
CA GLY A 133 6.32 -8.03 -0.90
C GLY A 133 6.16 -9.50 -1.29
N ILE A 134 6.18 -10.41 -0.32
CA ILE A 134 5.97 -11.85 -0.53
C ILE A 134 4.54 -12.13 -0.98
N ILE A 135 3.53 -11.53 -0.34
CA ILE A 135 2.12 -11.72 -0.71
C ILE A 135 1.88 -11.23 -2.13
N ILE A 136 2.34 -10.00 -2.47
CA ILE A 136 2.22 -9.47 -3.83
C ILE A 136 2.82 -10.47 -4.82
N PHE A 137 4.04 -10.96 -4.54
CA PHE A 137 4.70 -11.91 -5.42
C PHE A 137 3.88 -13.19 -5.61
N LEU A 138 3.38 -13.80 -4.52
CA LEU A 138 2.59 -15.03 -4.58
C LEU A 138 1.25 -14.82 -5.31
N LYS A 139 0.55 -13.72 -5.00
CA LYS A 139 -0.76 -13.40 -5.59
C LYS A 139 -0.71 -13.01 -7.07
N GLN A 140 0.46 -12.64 -7.58
CA GLN A 140 0.61 -12.35 -9.00
C GLN A 140 0.97 -13.59 -9.85
N ILE A 141 1.30 -14.72 -9.23
CA ILE A 141 1.57 -15.96 -9.96
C ILE A 141 0.33 -16.40 -10.76
N PRO A 142 -0.90 -16.48 -10.21
CA PRO A 142 -2.10 -16.79 -10.95
C PRO A 142 -2.28 -15.92 -12.19
N HIS A 143 -2.27 -14.59 -12.03
CA HIS A 143 -2.42 -13.63 -13.11
C HIS A 143 -1.33 -13.74 -14.20
N ALA A 144 -0.10 -14.09 -13.80
CA ALA A 144 0.99 -14.33 -14.73
C ALA A 144 0.77 -15.54 -15.62
N PHE A 145 0.04 -16.54 -15.13
CA PHE A 145 -0.33 -17.73 -15.86
C PHE A 145 -1.71 -17.63 -16.53
N GLY A 146 -2.44 -16.53 -16.34
CA GLY A 146 -3.75 -16.26 -16.91
C GLY A 146 -4.90 -16.92 -16.15
N TYR A 147 -4.73 -17.12 -14.85
CA TYR A 147 -5.82 -17.46 -13.94
C TYR A 147 -6.23 -16.20 -13.18
N ASP A 148 -7.31 -15.58 -13.63
CA ASP A 148 -7.78 -14.26 -13.18
C ASP A 148 -9.10 -14.35 -12.40
N SER A 149 -9.33 -15.46 -11.69
CA SER A 149 -10.51 -15.67 -10.84
C SER A 149 -10.51 -14.81 -9.60
N ASP A 150 -9.32 -14.55 -9.05
CA ASP A 150 -9.13 -13.68 -7.92
C ASP A 150 -9.02 -12.22 -8.33
N TYR A 151 -9.39 -11.34 -7.41
CA TYR A 151 -9.31 -9.91 -7.64
C TYR A 151 -7.92 -9.38 -7.38
N GLU A 152 -7.44 -8.53 -8.26
CA GLU A 152 -6.22 -7.77 -8.01
C GLU A 152 -6.35 -6.94 -6.73
N GLY A 153 -5.37 -7.11 -5.81
CA GLY A 153 -5.33 -6.34 -4.55
C GLY A 153 -5.92 -7.06 -3.34
N ASP A 154 -6.45 -8.28 -3.49
CA ASP A 154 -6.76 -9.11 -2.32
C ASP A 154 -5.46 -9.56 -1.63
N MET A 155 -5.30 -9.16 -0.37
CA MET A 155 -4.11 -9.48 0.45
C MET A 155 -4.40 -10.58 1.48
N SER A 156 -5.61 -11.14 1.51
CA SER A 156 -6.02 -12.17 2.46
C SER A 156 -5.44 -13.53 2.08
N PHE A 157 -5.09 -14.33 3.07
CA PHE A 157 -4.61 -15.70 2.84
C PHE A 157 -5.72 -16.62 2.33
N VAL A 158 -6.93 -16.51 2.90
CA VAL A 158 -8.13 -17.22 2.45
C VAL A 158 -8.91 -16.29 1.53
N GLN A 159 -9.20 -16.78 0.33
CA GLN A 159 -9.87 -16.04 -0.73
C GLN A 159 -11.38 -16.23 -0.73
N THR A 160 -12.09 -15.39 -1.43
CA THR A 160 -13.56 -15.42 -1.53
C THR A 160 -14.07 -16.65 -2.29
N ASP A 161 -13.26 -17.26 -3.14
CA ASP A 161 -13.55 -18.49 -3.89
C ASP A 161 -13.38 -19.78 -3.05
N GLY A 162 -12.92 -19.65 -1.78
CA GLY A 162 -12.72 -20.76 -0.84
C GLY A 162 -11.35 -21.41 -0.92
N TYR A 163 -10.48 -20.98 -1.83
CA TYR A 163 -9.09 -21.40 -1.87
C TYR A 163 -8.21 -20.54 -0.94
N ASN A 164 -7.00 -20.96 -0.71
CA ASN A 164 -5.97 -20.14 -0.06
C ASN A 164 -4.82 -19.89 -1.03
N THR A 165 -4.03 -18.89 -0.75
CA THR A 165 -2.92 -18.45 -1.61
C THR A 165 -1.97 -19.59 -2.03
N LEU A 166 -1.80 -20.63 -1.21
CA LEU A 166 -0.94 -21.77 -1.54
C LEU A 166 -1.67 -22.86 -2.33
N SER A 167 -2.95 -23.15 -2.01
CA SER A 167 -3.75 -24.15 -2.74
C SER A 167 -4.05 -23.69 -4.16
N GLU A 168 -4.22 -22.40 -4.36
CA GLU A 168 -4.41 -21.78 -5.68
C GLU A 168 -3.22 -22.03 -6.60
N LEU A 169 -1.97 -21.98 -6.08
CA LEU A 169 -0.78 -22.33 -6.87
C LEU A 169 -0.81 -23.75 -7.46
N GLY A 170 -1.49 -24.70 -6.79
CA GLY A 170 -1.72 -26.04 -7.32
C GLY A 170 -2.79 -26.07 -8.43
N HIS A 171 -3.80 -25.22 -8.34
CA HIS A 171 -4.88 -25.11 -9.33
C HIS A 171 -4.44 -24.49 -10.66
N ILE A 172 -3.52 -23.55 -10.62
CA ILE A 172 -3.01 -22.82 -11.81
C ILE A 172 -2.55 -23.79 -12.91
N LEU A 173 -1.95 -24.91 -12.54
CA LEU A 173 -1.42 -25.89 -13.52
C LEU A 173 -2.50 -26.44 -14.47
N ASN A 174 -3.77 -26.35 -14.09
CA ASN A 174 -4.91 -26.80 -14.90
C ASN A 174 -5.49 -25.70 -15.80
N TYR A 175 -5.10 -24.44 -15.61
CA TYR A 175 -5.72 -23.28 -16.26
C TYR A 175 -4.69 -22.35 -16.92
N ILE A 176 -3.58 -22.90 -17.39
CA ILE A 176 -2.51 -22.10 -18.01
C ILE A 176 -3.00 -21.51 -19.34
N THR A 177 -3.01 -20.18 -19.42
CA THR A 177 -3.27 -19.43 -20.67
C THR A 177 -1.94 -19.07 -21.32
N PRO A 178 -1.51 -19.74 -22.43
CA PRO A 178 -0.17 -19.52 -23.00
C PRO A 178 0.08 -18.07 -23.43
N GLY A 179 -0.98 -17.35 -23.85
CA GLY A 179 -0.89 -15.92 -24.18
C GLY A 179 -0.50 -15.06 -22.97
N ALA A 180 -1.06 -15.34 -21.78
CA ALA A 180 -0.75 -14.63 -20.55
C ALA A 180 0.72 -14.86 -20.14
N VAL A 181 1.18 -16.11 -20.19
CA VAL A 181 2.57 -16.48 -19.91
C VAL A 181 3.55 -15.74 -20.84
N LEU A 182 3.23 -15.70 -22.14
CA LEU A 182 4.05 -14.98 -23.12
C LEU A 182 4.11 -13.48 -22.82
N VAL A 183 2.97 -12.85 -22.53
CA VAL A 183 2.88 -11.42 -22.19
C VAL A 183 3.67 -11.13 -20.90
N THR A 184 3.48 -11.94 -19.85
CA THR A 184 4.22 -11.81 -18.58
C THR A 184 5.73 -11.94 -18.80
N PHE A 185 6.16 -12.95 -19.57
CA PHE A 185 7.58 -13.16 -19.85
C PHE A 185 8.20 -11.94 -20.57
N ILE A 186 7.55 -11.45 -21.62
CA ILE A 186 8.02 -10.26 -22.38
C ILE A 186 8.06 -9.03 -21.46
N ALA A 187 7.01 -8.82 -20.66
CA ALA A 187 6.95 -7.69 -19.73
C ALA A 187 8.06 -7.77 -18.68
N LEU A 188 8.32 -8.95 -18.08
CA LEU A 188 9.41 -9.15 -17.12
C LEU A 188 10.79 -8.90 -17.77
N VAL A 189 11.03 -9.41 -18.98
CA VAL A 189 12.28 -9.16 -19.69
C VAL A 189 12.48 -7.66 -19.90
N ILE A 190 11.45 -6.94 -20.34
CA ILE A 190 11.52 -5.48 -20.50
C ILE A 190 11.85 -4.80 -19.17
N LEU A 191 11.16 -5.15 -18.08
CA LEU A 191 11.36 -4.54 -16.77
C LEU A 191 12.79 -4.79 -16.24
N ILE A 192 13.32 -6.01 -16.40
CA ILE A 192 14.68 -6.37 -15.98
C ILE A 192 15.70 -5.61 -16.83
N LEU A 193 15.53 -5.55 -18.16
CA LEU A 193 16.41 -4.80 -19.05
C LEU A 193 16.42 -3.31 -18.72
N TRP A 194 15.26 -2.73 -18.36
CA TRP A 194 15.14 -1.32 -17.99
C TRP A 194 15.89 -0.95 -16.71
N GLU A 195 16.08 -1.93 -15.79
CA GLU A 195 16.89 -1.75 -14.57
C GLU A 195 18.41 -1.74 -14.85
N LEU A 196 18.86 -2.21 -16.01
CA LEU A 196 20.28 -2.29 -16.32
C LEU A 196 20.92 -0.89 -16.36
N PRO A 197 22.19 -0.77 -15.89
CA PRO A 197 22.91 0.50 -15.90
C PRO A 197 23.04 1.13 -17.30
N VAL A 198 23.03 0.32 -18.35
CA VAL A 198 23.11 0.77 -19.74
C VAL A 198 21.89 1.61 -20.13
N MET A 199 20.70 1.16 -19.76
CA MET A 199 19.44 1.89 -20.02
C MET A 199 19.38 3.19 -19.20
N LYS A 200 19.84 3.15 -17.96
CA LYS A 200 19.85 4.32 -17.06
C LYS A 200 20.87 5.41 -17.45
N LYS A 201 21.85 5.11 -18.31
CA LYS A 201 22.81 6.08 -18.85
C LYS A 201 22.21 6.99 -19.93
N ASN A 202 21.21 6.52 -20.67
CA ASN A 202 20.56 7.32 -21.71
C ASN A 202 19.54 8.28 -21.07
N PRO A 203 19.66 9.61 -21.22
CA PRO A 203 18.78 10.58 -20.60
C PRO A 203 17.32 10.43 -21.04
N PHE A 204 17.07 10.05 -22.30
CA PHE A 204 15.70 9.84 -22.82
C PHE A 204 15.06 8.59 -22.21
N LEU A 205 15.77 7.45 -22.20
CA LEU A 205 15.27 6.19 -21.64
C LEU A 205 15.05 6.29 -20.13
N LYS A 206 15.85 7.12 -19.43
CA LYS A 206 15.65 7.38 -18.00
C LYS A 206 14.33 8.12 -17.69
N MET A 207 13.79 8.89 -18.64
CA MET A 207 12.51 9.61 -18.46
C MET A 207 11.28 8.72 -18.71
N VAL A 208 11.44 7.61 -19.43
CA VAL A 208 10.35 6.69 -19.74
C VAL A 208 10.31 5.57 -18.70
N PRO A 209 9.23 5.41 -17.93
CA PRO A 209 9.14 4.31 -16.97
C PRO A 209 9.06 2.96 -17.68
N GLY A 210 9.86 1.99 -17.20
CA GLY A 210 9.87 0.63 -17.74
C GLY A 210 8.49 -0.05 -17.68
N SER A 211 7.69 0.29 -16.67
CA SER A 211 6.30 -0.17 -16.55
C SER A 211 5.40 0.26 -17.72
N LEU A 212 5.58 1.49 -18.23
CA LEU A 212 4.84 1.93 -19.41
C LEU A 212 5.19 1.10 -20.63
N ILE A 213 6.49 0.86 -20.86
CA ILE A 213 6.93 0.06 -22.01
C ILE A 213 6.46 -1.39 -21.88
N ALA A 214 6.49 -1.97 -20.69
CA ALA A 214 5.98 -3.33 -20.42
C ALA A 214 4.47 -3.44 -20.74
N VAL A 215 3.67 -2.46 -20.31
CA VAL A 215 2.23 -2.42 -20.62
C VAL A 215 1.98 -2.25 -22.11
N LEU A 216 2.65 -1.30 -22.77
CA LEU A 216 2.49 -1.07 -24.20
C LEU A 216 2.92 -2.30 -25.03
N ALA A 217 3.99 -2.96 -24.63
CA ALA A 217 4.44 -4.21 -25.24
C ALA A 217 3.40 -5.33 -25.06
N GLY A 218 2.81 -5.46 -23.87
CA GLY A 218 1.75 -6.43 -23.60
C GLY A 218 0.50 -6.21 -24.46
N ILE A 219 0.06 -4.95 -24.59
CA ILE A 219 -1.04 -4.59 -25.51
C ILE A 219 -0.68 -4.97 -26.94
N LEU A 220 0.52 -4.60 -27.40
CA LEU A 220 0.98 -4.91 -28.75
C LEU A 220 1.02 -6.42 -29.00
N VAL A 221 1.60 -7.18 -28.06
CA VAL A 221 1.66 -8.64 -28.15
C VAL A 221 0.28 -9.25 -28.26
N ASN A 222 -0.68 -8.82 -27.42
CA ASN A 222 -2.04 -9.32 -27.47
C ASN A 222 -2.73 -8.97 -28.81
N GLN A 223 -2.50 -7.78 -29.37
CA GLN A 223 -3.02 -7.42 -30.69
C GLN A 223 -2.38 -8.25 -31.83
N LEU A 224 -1.08 -8.54 -31.74
CA LEU A 224 -0.40 -9.44 -32.68
C LEU A 224 -0.93 -10.87 -32.57
N LEU A 225 -1.12 -11.38 -31.35
CA LEU A 225 -1.74 -12.69 -31.14
C LEU A 225 -3.14 -12.75 -31.76
N ARG A 226 -3.95 -11.72 -31.54
CA ARG A 226 -5.29 -11.61 -32.13
C ARG A 226 -5.27 -11.65 -33.66
N ALA A 227 -4.25 -11.03 -34.29
CA ALA A 227 -4.16 -10.96 -35.75
C ALA A 227 -3.61 -12.25 -36.38
N PHE A 228 -2.61 -12.89 -35.75
CA PHE A 228 -1.85 -14.00 -36.35
C PHE A 228 -2.11 -15.36 -35.67
N TYR A 229 -2.45 -15.37 -34.39
CA TYR A 229 -2.63 -16.58 -33.57
C TYR A 229 -3.86 -16.43 -32.64
N PRO A 230 -5.10 -16.39 -33.19
CA PRO A 230 -6.31 -16.13 -32.39
C PRO A 230 -6.54 -17.10 -31.24
N SER A 231 -6.02 -18.32 -31.33
CA SER A 231 -6.09 -19.33 -30.24
C SER A 231 -5.25 -19.00 -29.00
N LEU A 232 -4.34 -18.03 -29.12
CA LEU A 232 -3.45 -17.59 -28.03
C LEU A 232 -3.78 -16.19 -27.53
N MET A 233 -4.77 -15.52 -28.14
CA MET A 233 -5.15 -14.17 -27.72
C MET A 233 -5.73 -14.18 -26.31
N LEU A 234 -5.52 -13.12 -25.58
CA LEU A 234 -6.15 -12.88 -24.28
C LEU A 234 -7.57 -12.38 -24.48
N GLU A 235 -8.52 -13.05 -23.87
CA GLU A 235 -9.92 -12.66 -23.85
C GLU A 235 -10.17 -11.49 -22.87
N THR A 236 -11.38 -10.96 -22.85
CA THR A 236 -11.73 -9.78 -22.05
C THR A 236 -11.60 -10.01 -20.55
N GLU A 237 -11.71 -11.23 -20.08
CA GLU A 237 -11.51 -11.61 -18.67
C GLU A 237 -10.06 -11.47 -18.19
N HIS A 238 -9.09 -11.56 -19.11
CA HIS A 238 -7.67 -11.37 -18.84
C HIS A 238 -7.19 -9.92 -19.04
N LEU A 239 -8.11 -9.00 -19.28
CA LEU A 239 -7.85 -7.58 -19.50
C LEU A 239 -8.45 -6.74 -18.36
N VAL A 240 -7.91 -5.54 -18.19
CA VAL A 240 -8.51 -4.55 -17.31
C VAL A 240 -9.93 -4.24 -17.78
N ASN A 241 -10.88 -4.23 -16.86
CA ASN A 241 -12.29 -3.99 -17.16
C ASN A 241 -12.83 -2.77 -16.41
N ILE A 242 -12.80 -1.62 -17.05
CA ILE A 242 -13.36 -0.36 -16.55
C ILE A 242 -14.73 -0.13 -17.14
N PRO A 243 -15.74 0.28 -16.34
CA PRO A 243 -17.03 0.70 -16.86
C PRO A 243 -16.87 1.85 -17.87
N VAL A 244 -17.33 1.64 -19.10
CA VAL A 244 -17.25 2.63 -20.17
C VAL A 244 -18.53 3.44 -20.18
N ALA A 245 -18.47 4.69 -19.72
CA ALA A 245 -19.60 5.61 -19.83
C ALA A 245 -19.79 6.07 -21.28
N ARG A 246 -21.00 5.91 -21.82
CA ARG A 246 -21.34 6.30 -23.20
C ARG A 246 -21.75 7.77 -23.35
N GLY A 247 -21.68 8.54 -22.24
CA GLY A 247 -22.03 9.97 -22.24
C GLY A 247 -21.98 10.57 -20.83
N SER A 248 -22.20 11.88 -20.73
CA SER A 248 -22.17 12.60 -19.43
C SER A 248 -23.24 12.10 -18.43
N ALA A 249 -24.42 11.74 -18.94
CA ALA A 249 -25.50 11.21 -18.11
C ALA A 249 -25.15 9.83 -17.53
N ASP A 250 -24.54 8.96 -18.35
CA ASP A 250 -24.10 7.65 -17.94
C ASP A 250 -22.91 7.74 -16.96
N LEU A 251 -22.00 8.70 -17.14
CA LEU A 251 -20.96 8.98 -16.17
C LEU A 251 -21.54 9.46 -14.82
N LEU A 252 -22.54 10.32 -14.83
CA LEU A 252 -23.19 10.79 -13.61
C LEU A 252 -23.97 9.69 -12.90
N SER A 253 -24.53 8.71 -13.61
CA SER A 253 -25.21 7.55 -13.02
C SER A 253 -24.25 6.59 -12.29
N GLN A 254 -22.95 6.69 -12.51
CA GLN A 254 -21.93 5.91 -11.77
C GLN A 254 -21.71 6.43 -10.34
N PHE A 255 -22.13 7.66 -10.03
CA PHE A 255 -22.01 8.21 -8.69
C PHE A 255 -23.19 7.75 -7.83
N THR A 256 -22.88 7.23 -6.65
CA THR A 256 -23.86 6.88 -5.63
C THR A 256 -23.72 7.84 -4.46
N PHE A 257 -24.84 8.29 -3.91
CA PHE A 257 -24.84 9.24 -2.81
C PHE A 257 -25.24 8.54 -1.50
N PRO A 258 -24.76 9.03 -0.34
CA PRO A 258 -25.11 8.46 0.94
C PRO A 258 -26.58 8.68 1.30
N ASP A 259 -27.19 7.66 1.93
CA ASP A 259 -28.56 7.78 2.46
C ASP A 259 -28.56 8.48 3.83
N PHE A 260 -28.81 9.78 3.84
CA PHE A 260 -28.89 10.58 5.07
C PHE A 260 -30.10 10.26 5.94
N SER A 261 -31.10 9.54 5.46
CA SER A 261 -32.23 9.12 6.28
C SER A 261 -31.82 8.15 7.40
N GLN A 262 -30.70 7.48 7.21
CA GLN A 262 -30.12 6.51 8.14
C GLN A 262 -29.30 7.12 9.28
N LEU A 263 -29.24 8.45 9.43
CA LEU A 263 -28.52 9.12 10.53
C LEU A 263 -28.98 8.68 11.93
N GLY A 264 -30.22 8.19 12.06
CA GLY A 264 -30.75 7.64 13.32
C GLY A 264 -30.30 6.21 13.62
N ASN A 265 -29.61 5.52 12.69
CA ASN A 265 -29.19 4.13 12.88
C ASN A 265 -27.87 4.04 13.64
N PRO A 266 -27.84 3.46 14.88
CA PRO A 266 -26.63 3.35 15.69
C PRO A 266 -25.51 2.54 15.02
N GLN A 267 -25.85 1.56 14.17
CA GLN A 267 -24.89 0.68 13.51
C GLN A 267 -23.96 1.46 12.59
N ILE A 268 -24.44 2.55 11.95
CA ILE A 268 -23.63 3.43 11.13
C ILE A 268 -22.47 4.03 11.93
N TYR A 269 -22.72 4.47 13.16
CA TYR A 269 -21.68 5.08 14.00
C TYR A 269 -20.64 4.05 14.48
N ILE A 270 -21.07 2.80 14.74
CA ILE A 270 -20.17 1.70 15.09
C ILE A 270 -19.25 1.39 13.90
N ILE A 271 -19.81 1.23 12.70
CA ILE A 271 -19.06 1.00 11.48
C ILE A 271 -18.12 2.19 11.18
N ALA A 272 -18.63 3.42 11.31
CA ALA A 272 -17.84 4.63 11.09
C ALA A 272 -16.63 4.72 12.04
N LEU A 273 -16.83 4.40 13.32
CA LEU A 273 -15.74 4.40 14.30
C LEU A 273 -14.71 3.30 13.98
N THR A 274 -15.19 2.09 13.64
CA THR A 274 -14.33 0.98 13.23
C THR A 274 -13.49 1.36 12.01
N LEU A 275 -14.13 1.88 10.95
CA LEU A 275 -13.44 2.36 9.74
C LEU A 275 -12.42 3.45 10.07
N ALA A 276 -12.79 4.44 10.92
CA ALA A 276 -11.87 5.52 11.28
C ALA A 276 -10.63 5.01 12.00
N ILE A 277 -10.78 4.08 12.93
CA ILE A 277 -9.65 3.49 13.67
C ILE A 277 -8.78 2.67 12.73
N VAL A 278 -9.36 1.73 11.99
CA VAL A 278 -8.60 0.81 11.12
C VAL A 278 -7.91 1.58 9.99
N ALA A 279 -8.60 2.51 9.32
CA ALA A 279 -8.03 3.34 8.28
C ALA A 279 -6.89 4.24 8.81
N SER A 280 -7.01 4.74 10.04
CA SER A 280 -5.96 5.55 10.65
C SER A 280 -4.72 4.72 10.98
N LEU A 281 -4.89 3.52 11.55
CA LEU A 281 -3.77 2.61 11.83
C LEU A 281 -3.06 2.20 10.54
N GLU A 282 -3.81 1.79 9.51
CA GLU A 282 -3.24 1.43 8.21
C GLU A 282 -2.48 2.61 7.58
N THR A 283 -3.07 3.80 7.59
CA THR A 283 -2.41 5.01 7.10
C THR A 283 -1.11 5.29 7.84
N LEU A 284 -1.10 5.27 9.17
CA LEU A 284 0.09 5.56 9.98
C LEU A 284 1.21 4.54 9.76
N LEU A 285 0.86 3.26 9.63
CA LEU A 285 1.81 2.20 9.28
C LEU A 285 2.42 2.40 7.89
N CYS A 286 1.58 2.72 6.91
CA CYS A 286 2.03 2.96 5.54
C CYS A 286 2.87 4.25 5.42
N VAL A 287 2.56 5.29 6.18
CA VAL A 287 3.37 6.51 6.30
C VAL A 287 4.76 6.17 6.79
N GLU A 288 4.86 5.51 7.94
CA GLU A 288 6.15 5.13 8.53
C GLU A 288 6.97 4.23 7.59
N ALA A 289 6.30 3.29 6.90
CA ALA A 289 6.93 2.44 5.92
C ALA A 289 7.44 3.22 4.69
N ALA A 290 6.64 4.15 4.17
CA ALA A 290 7.02 5.00 3.03
C ALA A 290 8.18 5.94 3.39
N ASP A 291 8.16 6.56 4.58
CA ASP A 291 9.23 7.42 5.10
C ASP A 291 10.55 6.63 5.27
N LYS A 292 10.48 5.35 5.66
CA LYS A 292 11.66 4.47 5.69
C LYS A 292 12.24 4.17 4.31
N LEU A 293 11.38 4.04 3.31
CA LEU A 293 11.80 3.81 1.92
C LEU A 293 12.31 5.10 1.24
N ASP A 294 11.95 6.28 1.75
CA ASP A 294 12.41 7.55 1.19
C ASP A 294 13.94 7.68 1.31
N PHE A 295 14.60 7.90 0.18
CA PHE A 295 16.06 8.09 0.13
C PHE A 295 16.51 9.34 0.89
N GLU A 296 15.67 10.37 0.95
CA GLU A 296 15.95 11.63 1.67
C GLU A 296 15.56 11.55 3.15
N LYS A 297 14.96 10.42 3.61
CA LYS A 297 14.55 10.18 5.00
C LYS A 297 13.67 11.28 5.57
N ARG A 298 12.80 11.84 4.74
CA ARG A 298 11.83 12.85 5.18
C ARG A 298 10.77 12.20 6.04
N VAL A 299 10.33 12.93 7.06
CA VAL A 299 9.32 12.46 8.02
C VAL A 299 7.99 13.16 7.73
N THR A 300 6.96 12.37 7.54
CA THR A 300 5.60 12.84 7.30
C THR A 300 4.95 13.26 8.62
N PRO A 301 4.38 14.48 8.71
CA PRO A 301 3.62 14.89 9.89
C PRO A 301 2.32 14.09 10.03
N THR A 302 2.32 13.08 10.90
CA THR A 302 1.26 12.07 11.05
C THR A 302 -0.12 12.66 11.34
N ASN A 303 -0.20 13.69 12.20
CA ASN A 303 -1.49 14.35 12.50
C ASN A 303 -2.09 15.04 11.27
N ARG A 304 -1.25 15.68 10.46
CA ARG A 304 -1.70 16.32 9.23
C ARG A 304 -2.11 15.28 8.18
N GLU A 305 -1.44 14.15 8.16
CA GLU A 305 -1.84 13.02 7.32
C GLU A 305 -3.23 12.51 7.69
N LEU A 306 -3.51 12.29 8.98
CA LEU A 306 -4.86 11.88 9.44
C LEU A 306 -5.93 12.89 9.04
N ILE A 307 -5.65 14.20 9.13
CA ILE A 307 -6.58 15.23 8.67
C ILE A 307 -6.81 15.13 7.17
N ALA A 308 -5.75 14.97 6.37
CA ALA A 308 -5.83 14.86 4.93
C ALA A 308 -6.66 13.64 4.49
N GLN A 309 -6.38 12.48 5.10
CA GLN A 309 -7.12 11.25 4.84
C GLN A 309 -8.59 11.37 5.29
N GLY A 310 -8.83 11.94 6.47
CA GLY A 310 -10.19 12.14 6.97
C GLY A 310 -11.04 13.02 6.06
N LEU A 311 -10.49 14.14 5.59
CA LEU A 311 -11.19 15.01 4.63
C LEU A 311 -11.43 14.28 3.29
N ALA A 312 -10.44 13.52 2.80
CA ALA A 312 -10.59 12.76 1.57
C ALA A 312 -11.64 11.64 1.73
N ASN A 313 -11.71 10.97 2.89
CA ASN A 313 -12.71 9.97 3.21
C ASN A 313 -14.12 10.57 3.26
N SER A 314 -14.30 11.74 3.89
CA SER A 314 -15.59 12.41 3.91
C SER A 314 -16.06 12.77 2.50
N VAL A 315 -15.17 13.30 1.64
CA VAL A 315 -15.50 13.59 0.25
C VAL A 315 -15.76 12.30 -0.55
N SER A 316 -14.98 11.24 -0.33
CA SER A 316 -15.16 9.95 -0.98
C SER A 316 -16.55 9.37 -0.70
N GLY A 317 -16.93 9.28 0.57
CA GLY A 317 -18.27 8.82 0.97
C GLY A 317 -19.40 9.67 0.40
N LEU A 318 -19.22 11.00 0.27
CA LEU A 318 -20.24 11.89 -0.30
C LEU A 318 -20.53 11.64 -1.79
N ILE A 319 -19.58 11.12 -2.55
CA ILE A 319 -19.72 10.92 -4.01
C ILE A 319 -19.66 9.46 -4.43
N GLY A 320 -19.79 8.53 -3.48
CA GLY A 320 -19.89 7.10 -3.78
C GLY A 320 -18.55 6.34 -3.82
N GLY A 321 -17.49 6.91 -3.27
CA GLY A 321 -16.17 6.28 -3.22
C GLY A 321 -15.93 5.43 -1.98
N LEU A 322 -14.99 4.48 -2.10
CA LEU A 322 -14.50 3.67 -1.00
C LEU A 322 -13.67 4.46 0.01
N PRO A 323 -13.44 3.92 1.22
CA PRO A 323 -12.49 4.49 2.18
C PRO A 323 -11.07 4.56 1.60
N ILE A 324 -10.40 5.68 1.88
CA ILE A 324 -9.07 6.01 1.40
C ILE A 324 -8.07 5.90 2.55
N THR A 325 -6.94 5.25 2.30
CA THR A 325 -5.77 5.27 3.18
C THR A 325 -4.51 5.54 2.38
N GLN A 326 -3.39 5.84 3.04
CA GLN A 326 -2.11 5.76 2.37
C GLN A 326 -1.77 4.29 2.13
N VAL A 327 -1.39 3.93 0.89
CA VAL A 327 -1.19 2.54 0.47
C VAL A 327 0.29 2.28 0.16
N ILE A 328 0.89 1.29 0.84
CA ILE A 328 2.33 1.03 0.71
C ILE A 328 2.73 0.50 -0.67
N VAL A 329 1.90 -0.32 -1.32
CA VAL A 329 2.17 -0.86 -2.65
C VAL A 329 2.39 0.27 -3.66
N ARG A 330 1.48 1.24 -3.69
CA ARG A 330 1.56 2.41 -4.58
C ARG A 330 2.66 3.37 -4.17
N SER A 331 2.84 3.62 -2.87
CA SER A 331 3.91 4.47 -2.35
C SER A 331 5.29 3.89 -2.68
N SER A 332 5.49 2.58 -2.54
CA SER A 332 6.74 1.92 -2.91
C SER A 332 6.98 1.95 -4.42
N ALA A 333 5.95 1.73 -5.24
CA ALA A 333 6.05 1.87 -6.70
C ALA A 333 6.45 3.31 -7.10
N ASN A 334 5.85 4.31 -6.45
CA ASN A 334 6.18 5.73 -6.64
C ASN A 334 7.66 6.03 -6.33
N ILE A 335 8.12 5.57 -5.17
CA ILE A 335 9.52 5.74 -4.72
C ILE A 335 10.49 5.02 -5.67
N GLN A 336 10.17 3.79 -6.06
CA GLN A 336 10.99 2.99 -6.97
C GLN A 336 11.04 3.55 -8.39
N ALA A 337 9.96 4.20 -8.84
CA ALA A 337 9.91 4.93 -10.10
C ALA A 337 10.72 6.23 -10.09
N GLY A 338 11.27 6.62 -8.93
CA GLY A 338 12.15 7.77 -8.77
C GLY A 338 11.46 9.09 -8.46
N ALA A 339 10.25 9.04 -7.90
CA ALA A 339 9.54 10.22 -7.42
C ALA A 339 10.38 11.04 -6.45
N LYS A 340 10.24 12.35 -6.52
CA LYS A 340 10.97 13.31 -5.68
C LYS A 340 10.05 14.12 -4.78
N THR A 341 8.82 14.36 -5.21
CA THR A 341 7.86 15.16 -4.46
C THR A 341 6.46 14.56 -4.53
N LYS A 342 5.56 15.11 -3.72
CA LYS A 342 4.13 14.78 -3.72
C LYS A 342 3.42 15.09 -5.06
N ALA A 343 4.08 15.79 -5.98
CA ALA A 343 3.56 16.05 -7.31
C ALA A 343 3.36 14.74 -8.11
N SER A 344 4.15 13.70 -7.85
CA SER A 344 3.97 12.39 -8.48
C SER A 344 2.61 11.76 -8.14
N ALA A 345 2.20 11.82 -6.87
CA ALA A 345 0.88 11.35 -6.43
C ALA A 345 -0.26 12.20 -7.04
N PHE A 346 -0.06 13.52 -7.13
CA PHE A 346 -1.03 14.42 -7.77
C PHE A 346 -1.16 14.12 -9.28
N VAL A 347 -0.04 13.95 -9.98
CA VAL A 347 -0.01 13.56 -11.41
C VAL A 347 -0.72 12.23 -11.61
N HIS A 348 -0.46 11.22 -10.76
CA HIS A 348 -1.17 9.96 -10.78
C HIS A 348 -2.70 10.14 -10.70
N GLY A 349 -3.19 10.94 -9.75
CA GLY A 349 -4.61 11.20 -9.57
C GLY A 349 -5.25 11.89 -10.78
N ILE A 350 -4.56 12.89 -11.36
CA ILE A 350 -5.01 13.55 -12.59
C ILE A 350 -5.02 12.60 -13.78
N LEU A 351 -3.98 11.78 -13.96
CA LEU A 351 -3.94 10.77 -15.02
C LEU A 351 -5.09 9.76 -14.89
N MET A 352 -5.40 9.33 -13.66
CA MET A 352 -6.52 8.42 -13.41
C MET A 352 -7.85 9.08 -13.76
N LEU A 353 -8.08 10.33 -13.34
CA LEU A 353 -9.28 11.09 -13.67
C LEU A 353 -9.46 11.25 -15.20
N VAL A 354 -8.41 11.69 -15.87
CA VAL A 354 -8.42 11.92 -17.32
C VAL A 354 -8.63 10.60 -18.07
N ALA A 355 -7.93 9.53 -17.68
CA ALA A 355 -8.01 8.25 -18.36
C ALA A 355 -9.39 7.58 -18.19
N VAL A 356 -9.97 7.65 -17.00
CA VAL A 356 -11.30 7.08 -16.72
C VAL A 356 -12.40 7.82 -17.49
N ILE A 357 -12.29 9.15 -17.62
CA ILE A 357 -13.30 9.94 -18.32
C ILE A 357 -13.12 9.89 -19.84
N LEU A 358 -11.89 10.02 -20.34
CA LEU A 358 -11.63 10.25 -21.77
C LEU A 358 -11.21 8.98 -22.52
N MET A 359 -10.60 8.01 -21.83
CA MET A 359 -9.93 6.88 -22.49
C MET A 359 -10.19 5.51 -21.81
N PRO A 360 -11.41 5.21 -21.30
CA PRO A 360 -11.64 3.94 -20.61
C PRO A 360 -11.40 2.74 -21.56
N GLY A 361 -11.74 2.87 -22.84
CA GLY A 361 -11.49 1.82 -23.84
C GLY A 361 -10.01 1.52 -24.07
N LEU A 362 -9.11 2.48 -23.89
CA LEU A 362 -7.66 2.23 -23.99
C LEU A 362 -7.15 1.45 -22.75
N LEU A 363 -7.68 1.77 -21.57
CA LEU A 363 -7.33 1.06 -20.34
C LEU A 363 -7.82 -0.40 -20.38
N ASN A 364 -8.95 -0.66 -21.02
CA ASN A 364 -9.49 -2.01 -21.20
C ASN A 364 -8.71 -2.88 -22.21
N LEU A 365 -7.67 -2.34 -22.85
CA LEU A 365 -6.72 -3.13 -23.66
C LEU A 365 -5.53 -3.66 -22.83
N ILE A 366 -5.35 -3.22 -21.60
CA ILE A 366 -4.20 -3.58 -20.76
C ILE A 366 -4.35 -5.02 -20.26
N PRO A 367 -3.40 -5.93 -20.60
CA PRO A 367 -3.42 -7.29 -20.06
C PRO A 367 -3.08 -7.29 -18.55
N LEU A 368 -3.84 -8.01 -17.73
CA LEU A 368 -3.55 -8.24 -16.31
C LEU A 368 -2.17 -8.90 -16.13
N ALA A 369 -1.78 -9.80 -17.04
CA ALA A 369 -0.48 -10.42 -17.10
C ALA A 369 0.70 -9.41 -17.16
N SER A 370 0.53 -8.25 -17.84
CA SER A 370 1.54 -7.17 -17.86
C SER A 370 1.65 -6.48 -16.50
N LEU A 371 0.52 -6.33 -15.81
CA LEU A 371 0.49 -5.71 -14.49
C LEU A 371 1.06 -6.64 -13.44
N ALA A 372 0.78 -7.94 -13.54
CA ALA A 372 1.39 -8.99 -12.72
C ALA A 372 2.93 -8.92 -12.81
N ALA A 373 3.49 -8.78 -14.01
CA ALA A 373 4.93 -8.61 -14.20
C ALA A 373 5.49 -7.37 -13.46
N ILE A 374 4.78 -6.24 -13.48
CA ILE A 374 5.18 -5.03 -12.76
C ILE A 374 5.16 -5.29 -11.25
N LEU A 375 4.09 -5.91 -10.75
CA LEU A 375 3.93 -6.19 -9.33
C LEU A 375 4.91 -7.25 -8.82
N PHE A 376 5.34 -8.22 -9.65
CA PHE A 376 6.46 -9.11 -9.32
C PHE A 376 7.74 -8.33 -9.00
N VAL A 377 8.08 -7.35 -9.81
CA VAL A 377 9.28 -6.52 -9.59
C VAL A 377 9.12 -5.68 -8.31
N VAL A 378 7.94 -5.14 -8.05
CA VAL A 378 7.66 -4.39 -6.81
C VAL A 378 7.76 -5.30 -5.59
N GLY A 379 7.12 -6.47 -5.62
CA GLY A 379 7.15 -7.46 -4.53
C GLY A 379 8.58 -7.91 -4.20
N TYR A 380 9.37 -8.26 -5.22
CA TYR A 380 10.78 -8.61 -5.05
C TYR A 380 11.59 -7.49 -4.41
N LYS A 381 11.38 -6.23 -4.83
CA LYS A 381 12.10 -5.08 -4.27
C LYS A 381 11.74 -4.80 -2.80
N LEU A 382 10.53 -5.16 -2.36
CA LEU A 382 10.12 -5.05 -0.95
C LEU A 382 10.66 -6.18 -0.09
N ALA A 383 10.75 -7.41 -0.62
CA ALA A 383 11.19 -8.62 0.09
C ALA A 383 12.63 -9.04 -0.26
N LYS A 384 13.53 -8.08 -0.53
CA LYS A 384 14.91 -8.38 -0.90
C LYS A 384 15.62 -9.23 0.15
N PRO A 385 16.39 -10.26 -0.26
CA PRO A 385 17.17 -11.11 0.66
C PRO A 385 18.12 -10.33 1.59
N GLU A 386 18.66 -9.19 1.11
CA GLU A 386 19.54 -8.35 1.94
C GLU A 386 18.84 -7.81 3.18
N LEU A 387 17.51 -7.59 3.13
CA LEU A 387 16.73 -7.15 4.28
C LEU A 387 16.71 -8.21 5.39
N PHE A 388 16.54 -9.49 5.03
CA PHE A 388 16.55 -10.61 5.97
C PHE A 388 17.91 -10.76 6.64
N VAL A 389 19.00 -10.70 5.86
CA VAL A 389 20.38 -10.75 6.37
C VAL A 389 20.64 -9.56 7.30
N LYS A 390 20.20 -8.37 6.93
CA LYS A 390 20.35 -7.16 7.75
C LYS A 390 19.63 -7.32 9.08
N MET A 391 18.37 -7.76 9.08
CA MET A 391 17.58 -7.93 10.30
C MET A 391 18.18 -9.01 11.21
N TYR A 392 18.66 -10.11 10.64
CA TYR A 392 19.37 -11.16 11.41
C TYR A 392 20.65 -10.63 12.08
N ARG A 393 21.45 -9.84 11.35
CA ARG A 393 22.68 -9.22 11.89
C ARG A 393 22.43 -8.14 12.95
N THR A 394 21.25 -7.52 12.94
CA THR A 394 20.87 -6.51 13.94
C THR A 394 20.59 -7.15 15.30
N GLY A 395 20.30 -8.46 15.34
CA GLY A 395 20.10 -9.23 16.56
C GLY A 395 18.74 -9.95 16.61
N MET A 396 18.68 -11.02 17.41
CA MET A 396 17.49 -11.87 17.49
C MET A 396 16.25 -11.12 18.03
N TYR A 397 16.42 -10.14 18.90
CA TYR A 397 15.31 -9.31 19.40
C TYR A 397 14.60 -8.49 18.33
N HIS A 398 15.31 -8.16 17.24
CA HIS A 398 14.73 -7.53 16.06
C HIS A 398 14.29 -8.55 15.02
N PHE A 399 15.02 -9.66 14.88
CA PHE A 399 14.75 -10.69 13.87
C PHE A 399 13.48 -11.49 14.17
N ILE A 400 13.23 -11.86 15.44
CA ILE A 400 12.05 -12.65 15.81
C ILE A 400 10.74 -11.89 15.51
N PRO A 401 10.54 -10.62 15.94
CA PRO A 401 9.36 -9.85 15.58
C PRO A 401 9.24 -9.63 14.07
N PHE A 402 10.36 -9.43 13.36
CA PHE A 402 10.40 -9.28 11.91
C PHE A 402 9.83 -10.52 11.20
N ILE A 403 10.33 -11.71 11.54
CA ILE A 403 9.86 -12.98 10.95
C ILE A 403 8.41 -13.28 11.36
N ALA A 404 8.06 -13.05 12.63
CA ALA A 404 6.70 -13.26 13.12
C ALA A 404 5.68 -12.38 12.40
N THR A 405 6.04 -11.12 12.10
CA THR A 405 5.20 -10.23 11.29
C THR A 405 5.01 -10.80 9.88
N ILE A 406 6.08 -11.26 9.23
CA ILE A 406 6.02 -11.85 7.89
C ILE A 406 5.09 -13.08 7.89
N ILE A 407 5.32 -14.02 8.81
CA ILE A 407 4.51 -15.25 8.90
C ILE A 407 3.06 -14.90 9.20
N GLY A 408 2.81 -14.06 10.20
CA GLY A 408 1.46 -13.61 10.53
C GLY A 408 0.75 -13.02 9.31
N LEU A 409 1.43 -12.13 8.59
CA LEU A 409 0.86 -11.43 7.44
C LEU A 409 0.59 -12.37 6.25
N VAL A 410 1.50 -13.31 5.97
CA VAL A 410 1.36 -14.26 4.85
C VAL A 410 0.23 -15.27 5.08
N PHE A 411 0.00 -15.70 6.34
CA PHE A 411 -0.97 -16.74 6.67
C PHE A 411 -2.29 -16.23 7.26
N THR A 412 -2.45 -14.92 7.46
CA THR A 412 -3.70 -14.31 7.93
C THR A 412 -4.07 -13.13 7.03
N ASP A 413 -4.03 -11.94 7.59
CA ASP A 413 -4.25 -10.67 6.91
C ASP A 413 -3.26 -9.58 7.40
N LEU A 414 -3.33 -8.41 6.79
CA LEU A 414 -2.43 -7.29 7.09
C LEU A 414 -2.49 -6.88 8.56
N LEU A 415 -3.69 -6.75 9.13
CA LEU A 415 -3.87 -6.22 10.48
C LEU A 415 -3.49 -7.24 11.54
N LEU A 416 -3.94 -8.49 11.40
CA LEU A 416 -3.59 -9.57 12.33
C LEU A 416 -2.09 -9.85 12.29
N GLY A 417 -1.47 -9.90 11.11
CA GLY A 417 -0.04 -10.11 10.96
C GLY A 417 0.80 -9.04 11.66
N ILE A 418 0.42 -7.77 11.51
CA ILE A 418 1.07 -6.66 12.22
C ILE A 418 0.80 -6.77 13.73
N GLY A 419 -0.43 -7.11 14.15
CA GLY A 419 -0.78 -7.30 15.56
C GLY A 419 0.07 -8.38 16.23
N ILE A 420 0.27 -9.53 15.59
CA ILE A 420 1.16 -10.61 16.05
C ILE A 420 2.59 -10.08 16.18
N GLY A 421 3.09 -9.38 15.16
CA GLY A 421 4.42 -8.79 15.16
C GLY A 421 4.62 -7.80 16.31
N LEU A 422 3.64 -6.93 16.58
CA LEU A 422 3.67 -5.97 17.67
C LEU A 422 3.69 -6.65 19.05
N LEU A 423 2.87 -7.67 19.26
CA LEU A 423 2.85 -8.44 20.51
C LEU A 423 4.22 -9.09 20.77
N ILE A 424 4.78 -9.73 19.75
CA ILE A 424 6.11 -10.37 19.86
C ILE A 424 7.21 -9.32 20.05
N ALA A 425 7.12 -8.17 19.38
CA ALA A 425 8.06 -7.08 19.58
C ALA A 425 8.00 -6.52 21.02
N LEU A 426 6.80 -6.36 21.57
CA LEU A 426 6.61 -5.93 22.95
C LEU A 426 7.27 -6.92 23.92
N VAL A 427 6.99 -8.22 23.76
CA VAL A 427 7.63 -9.27 24.59
C VAL A 427 9.15 -9.24 24.43
N SER A 428 9.66 -9.08 23.21
CA SER A 428 11.10 -9.00 22.94
C SER A 428 11.76 -7.82 23.67
N VAL A 429 11.14 -6.64 23.64
CA VAL A 429 11.62 -5.43 24.35
C VAL A 429 11.58 -5.64 25.86
N LEU A 430 10.52 -6.27 26.39
CA LEU A 430 10.41 -6.57 27.82
C LEU A 430 11.50 -7.55 28.28
N LEU A 431 11.77 -8.60 27.49
CA LEU A 431 12.82 -9.58 27.77
C LEU A 431 14.22 -8.96 27.67
N GLU A 432 14.46 -8.07 26.72
CA GLU A 432 15.72 -7.36 26.59
C GLU A 432 15.96 -6.45 27.81
N ASN A 433 14.97 -5.65 28.19
CA ASN A 433 15.04 -4.80 29.37
C ASN A 433 15.24 -5.61 30.69
N TYR A 434 14.64 -6.80 30.79
CA TYR A 434 14.82 -7.70 31.93
C TYR A 434 16.29 -8.15 32.08
N LYS A 435 16.99 -8.38 30.96
CA LYS A 435 18.39 -8.87 30.93
C LYS A 435 19.43 -7.77 31.20
N VAL A 436 19.07 -6.51 31.07
CA VAL A 436 19.98 -5.40 31.30
C VAL A 436 20.23 -5.29 32.78
N ALA A 437 21.52 -5.41 33.21
CA ALA A 437 21.89 -5.19 34.60
C ALA A 437 21.54 -3.76 35.03
N GLY A 438 20.92 -3.62 36.20
CA GLY A 438 20.51 -2.30 36.72
C GLY A 438 21.68 -1.44 37.20
N TYR A 439 22.86 -2.04 37.34
CA TYR A 439 24.06 -1.35 37.80
C TYR A 439 25.34 -2.03 37.30
N TYR A 440 26.44 -1.28 37.28
CA TYR A 440 27.81 -1.75 37.04
C TYR A 440 28.66 -1.53 38.26
N HIS A 441 29.49 -2.52 38.59
CA HIS A 441 30.55 -2.36 39.58
C HIS A 441 31.83 -1.89 38.89
N GLU A 442 32.38 -0.78 39.35
CA GLU A 442 33.67 -0.26 38.92
C GLU A 442 34.60 -0.23 40.14
N GLU A 443 35.65 -1.06 40.15
CA GLU A 443 36.61 -1.14 41.23
C GLU A 443 37.79 -0.24 40.87
N HIS A 444 38.03 0.76 41.70
CA HIS A 444 39.18 1.65 41.56
C HIS A 444 40.41 1.13 42.32
N GLU A 445 41.61 1.56 41.91
CA GLU A 445 42.91 1.14 42.50
C GLU A 445 43.01 1.38 44.00
N ASP A 446 42.24 2.30 44.57
CA ASP A 446 42.15 2.61 46.00
C ASP A 446 41.15 1.72 46.77
N LYS A 447 40.66 0.62 46.18
CA LYS A 447 39.63 -0.30 46.71
C LYS A 447 38.25 0.32 46.95
N THR A 448 37.99 1.50 46.40
CA THR A 448 36.62 2.04 46.37
C THR A 448 35.81 1.33 45.30
N ILE A 449 34.63 0.84 45.69
CA ILE A 449 33.64 0.26 44.77
C ILE A 449 32.65 1.35 44.39
N VAL A 450 32.69 1.77 43.14
CA VAL A 450 31.70 2.71 42.58
C VAL A 450 30.60 1.92 41.92
N ILE A 451 29.37 2.04 42.43
CA ILE A 451 28.17 1.46 41.79
C ILE A 451 27.58 2.52 40.88
N ARG A 452 27.69 2.31 39.57
CA ARG A 452 27.02 3.16 38.56
C ARG A 452 25.70 2.53 38.16
N LEU A 453 24.62 3.24 38.38
CA LEU A 453 23.31 2.83 37.87
C LEU A 453 23.29 3.00 36.34
N THR A 454 22.67 2.03 35.67
CA THR A 454 22.41 2.16 34.24
C THR A 454 21.38 3.28 33.96
N GLU A 455 21.43 3.90 32.78
CA GLU A 455 20.49 4.97 32.40
C GLU A 455 19.02 4.52 32.39
N GLN A 456 18.78 3.19 32.34
CA GLN A 456 17.45 2.59 32.30
C GLN A 456 17.23 1.65 33.49
N VAL A 457 16.97 2.21 34.66
CA VAL A 457 16.50 1.42 35.81
C VAL A 457 14.98 1.37 35.78
N SER A 458 14.43 0.20 35.47
CA SER A 458 12.99 -0.05 35.47
C SER A 458 12.62 -1.11 36.50
N PHE A 459 11.32 -1.25 36.82
CA PHE A 459 10.87 -2.32 37.73
C PHE A 459 11.17 -3.74 37.17
N LEU A 460 11.36 -3.87 35.84
CA LEU A 460 11.66 -5.14 35.19
C LEU A 460 13.08 -5.64 35.46
N ASN A 461 14.07 -4.76 35.47
CA ASN A 461 15.45 -5.17 35.76
C ASN A 461 15.80 -5.13 37.25
N LYS A 462 14.91 -4.57 38.07
CA LYS A 462 15.05 -4.59 39.53
C LYS A 462 15.10 -6.02 40.11
N ALA A 463 14.26 -6.92 39.56
CA ALA A 463 14.18 -8.31 40.03
C ALA A 463 15.42 -9.15 39.66
N ASN A 464 16.21 -8.74 38.67
CA ASN A 464 17.41 -9.46 38.23
C ASN A 464 18.66 -9.06 39.03
N ASN A 465 18.53 -8.10 39.96
CA ASN A 465 19.61 -7.55 40.77
C ASN A 465 19.57 -8.03 42.25
N PHE A 466 18.67 -8.96 42.54
CA PHE A 466 18.56 -9.68 43.81
C PHE A 466 18.71 -11.20 43.57
#